data_089ac02026a1cf55eb53731a0a675df8
#
_entry.id   089ac02026a1cf55eb53731a0a675df8
#
_cell.length_a   1.000
_cell.length_b   1.000
_cell.length_c   1.000
_cell.angle_alpha   90.00
_cell.angle_beta   90.00
_cell.angle_gamma   90.00
#
_symmetry.space_group_name_H-M   'P 1'
#
loop_
_entity.id
_entity.type
_entity.pdbx_description
1 polymer ?
#
loop_
_entity_poly.entity_id
_entity_poly.type
_entity_poly.pdbx_seq_one_letter_code
_entity_poly.pdbx_strand_id
1 'polypeptide(L)'
;MKLFVLGKKFFNIYSKYFWTPVNKISLKLNGVKFQKGLSVRGKIYIYRHKTESSVEIGENFHANSAPWANPIGAGERIFIQMVDAGKLKIGNNVGISNSAITCSNEVTIENNVLIGAGCKIYDTDFHPLEYTERMKPYSPDLDIKTAPIRIGEGAFLGAGCTILKGVTIGKHSIVGAGSVVAKDIPENEIWAGNPAKFIKKVN
;
A
#
# COMPACT_ATOMS: atom_id res chain seq x y z
N MET A 1 10.81 32.39 -11.98
CA MET A 1 11.15 30.97 -11.90
C MET A 1 11.80 30.58 -10.55
N LYS A 2 12.89 31.23 -10.09
CA LYS A 2 13.53 30.90 -8.78
C LYS A 2 12.60 31.04 -7.56
N LEU A 3 11.77 32.08 -7.49
CA LEU A 3 10.83 32.32 -6.38
C LEU A 3 9.76 31.20 -6.27
N PHE A 4 9.27 30.70 -7.39
CA PHE A 4 8.29 29.62 -7.45
C PHE A 4 8.89 28.29 -6.97
N VAL A 5 10.15 28.01 -7.31
CA VAL A 5 10.87 26.81 -6.84
C VAL A 5 11.14 26.87 -5.34
N LEU A 6 11.51 28.05 -4.82
CA LEU A 6 11.67 28.28 -3.37
C LEU A 6 10.32 28.08 -2.63
N GLY A 7 9.24 28.65 -3.15
CA GLY A 7 7.90 28.48 -2.58
C GLY A 7 7.47 27.02 -2.49
N LYS A 8 7.72 26.21 -3.54
CA LYS A 8 7.47 24.75 -3.52
C LYS A 8 8.31 24.02 -2.47
N LYS A 9 9.59 24.38 -2.31
CA LYS A 9 10.45 23.77 -1.26
C LYS A 9 9.91 24.08 0.13
N PHE A 10 9.57 25.33 0.41
CA PHE A 10 8.98 25.73 1.69
C PHE A 10 7.65 25.01 1.94
N PHE A 11 6.76 24.99 0.96
CA PHE A 11 5.48 24.29 1.07
C PHE A 11 5.65 22.79 1.38
N ASN A 12 6.58 22.11 0.73
CA ASN A 12 6.85 20.70 0.99
C ASN A 12 7.38 20.44 2.40
N ILE A 13 8.23 21.32 2.93
CA ILE A 13 8.75 21.23 4.29
C ILE A 13 7.62 21.50 5.29
N TYR A 14 6.89 22.62 5.16
CA TYR A 14 5.76 22.96 6.02
C TYR A 14 4.68 21.89 6.04
N SER A 15 4.37 21.36 4.88
CA SER A 15 3.40 20.28 4.75
C SER A 15 3.77 19.02 5.54
N LYS A 16 5.04 18.62 5.52
CA LYS A 16 5.50 17.48 6.34
C LYS A 16 5.33 17.78 7.84
N TYR A 17 5.70 18.97 8.28
CA TYR A 17 5.59 19.36 9.70
C TYR A 17 4.13 19.48 10.16
N PHE A 18 3.21 19.85 9.30
CA PHE A 18 1.78 19.90 9.60
C PHE A 18 1.14 18.51 9.57
N TRP A 19 1.33 17.75 8.47
CA TRP A 19 0.62 16.49 8.26
C TRP A 19 1.15 15.34 9.11
N THR A 20 2.43 15.33 9.45
CA THR A 20 2.98 14.24 10.28
C THR A 20 2.32 14.17 11.65
N PRO A 21 2.21 15.24 12.46
CA PRO A 21 1.50 15.17 13.74
C PRO A 21 0.00 14.86 13.58
N VAL A 22 -0.67 15.44 12.58
CA VAL A 22 -2.08 15.13 12.30
C VAL A 22 -2.28 13.63 12.05
N ASN A 23 -1.42 13.04 11.21
CA ASN A 23 -1.49 11.59 10.95
C ASN A 23 -1.14 10.76 12.19
N LYS A 24 -0.16 11.15 13.00
CA LYS A 24 0.16 10.46 14.26
C LYS A 24 -1.06 10.36 15.19
N ILE A 25 -1.80 11.46 15.32
CA ILE A 25 -3.03 11.47 16.13
C ILE A 25 -4.08 10.56 15.48
N SER A 26 -4.35 10.73 14.19
CA SER A 26 -5.34 9.91 13.46
C SER A 26 -5.02 8.42 13.52
N LEU A 27 -3.75 8.04 13.32
CA LEU A 27 -3.29 6.66 13.40
C LEU A 27 -3.51 6.06 14.80
N LYS A 28 -3.14 6.81 15.86
CA LYS A 28 -3.37 6.38 17.25
C LYS A 28 -4.85 6.19 17.57
N LEU A 29 -5.70 7.14 17.16
CA LEU A 29 -7.16 7.05 17.37
C LEU A 29 -7.77 5.84 16.66
N ASN A 30 -7.17 5.41 15.54
CA ASN A 30 -7.55 4.20 14.84
C ASN A 30 -6.82 2.93 15.32
N GLY A 31 -6.13 2.97 16.46
CA GLY A 31 -5.48 1.82 17.06
C GLY A 31 -4.28 1.28 16.26
N VAL A 32 -3.67 2.11 15.42
CA VAL A 32 -2.47 1.74 14.67
C VAL A 32 -1.25 1.84 15.56
N LYS A 33 -0.44 0.78 15.60
CA LYS A 33 0.88 0.79 16.22
C LYS A 33 1.91 1.28 15.22
N PHE A 34 2.71 2.28 15.57
CA PHE A 34 3.78 2.77 14.70
C PHE A 34 5.01 3.17 15.50
N GLN A 35 6.17 3.01 14.89
CA GLN A 35 7.49 3.30 15.46
C GLN A 35 7.91 4.76 15.18
N LYS A 36 9.14 5.13 15.59
CA LYS A 36 9.73 6.46 15.33
C LYS A 36 10.00 6.70 13.83
N GLY A 37 10.21 7.96 13.47
CA GLY A 37 10.60 8.34 12.10
C GLY A 37 9.45 8.46 11.10
N LEU A 38 8.18 8.41 11.55
CA LEU A 38 7.03 8.65 10.66
C LEU A 38 7.14 10.01 9.97
N SER A 39 6.99 10.04 8.65
CA SER A 39 7.07 11.23 7.81
C SER A 39 5.98 11.20 6.74
N VAL A 40 4.98 12.07 6.88
CA VAL A 40 3.80 12.05 6.00
C VAL A 40 3.55 13.41 5.37
N ARG A 41 3.29 13.42 4.06
CA ARG A 41 2.77 14.58 3.31
C ARG A 41 1.35 14.30 2.87
N GLY A 42 0.38 15.08 3.36
CA GLY A 42 -1.05 14.84 3.16
C GLY A 42 -1.64 13.89 4.20
N LYS A 43 -2.92 13.59 4.08
CA LYS A 43 -3.67 12.77 5.03
C LYS A 43 -3.71 11.31 4.59
N ILE A 44 -3.36 10.40 5.47
CA ILE A 44 -3.62 8.95 5.33
C ILE A 44 -5.04 8.69 5.83
N TYR A 45 -5.84 7.96 5.06
CA TYR A 45 -7.17 7.52 5.43
C TYR A 45 -7.11 6.06 5.87
N ILE A 46 -7.66 5.79 7.05
CA ILE A 46 -7.77 4.44 7.61
C ILE A 46 -9.23 4.16 7.90
N TYR A 47 -9.71 3.03 7.38
CA TYR A 47 -11.02 2.49 7.63
C TYR A 47 -10.87 1.11 8.25
N ARG A 48 -11.43 0.92 9.45
CA ARG A 48 -11.43 -0.37 10.14
C ARG A 48 -12.86 -0.80 10.34
N HIS A 49 -13.21 -1.92 9.76
CA HIS A 49 -14.55 -2.48 9.86
C HIS A 49 -14.74 -3.29 11.15
N LYS A 50 -13.67 -3.89 11.67
CA LYS A 50 -13.69 -4.67 12.92
C LYS A 50 -12.54 -4.27 13.85
N THR A 51 -12.76 -4.39 15.14
CA THR A 51 -11.78 -4.06 16.20
C THR A 51 -10.62 -5.06 16.25
N GLU A 52 -10.85 -6.29 15.84
CA GLU A 52 -9.86 -7.39 15.81
C GLU A 52 -8.77 -7.21 14.75
N SER A 53 -9.00 -6.35 13.76
CA SER A 53 -7.97 -6.05 12.77
C SER A 53 -6.78 -5.34 13.39
N SER A 54 -5.58 -5.53 12.83
CA SER A 54 -4.37 -4.90 13.33
C SER A 54 -3.57 -4.22 12.22
N VAL A 55 -2.99 -3.05 12.56
CA VAL A 55 -2.06 -2.33 11.67
C VAL A 55 -0.81 -1.99 12.47
N GLU A 56 0.34 -2.45 11.98
CA GLU A 56 1.65 -2.17 12.55
C GLU A 56 2.56 -1.53 11.50
N ILE A 57 3.22 -0.42 11.86
CA ILE A 57 4.13 0.33 10.98
C ILE A 57 5.47 0.47 11.67
N GLY A 58 6.52 0.03 11.00
CA GLY A 58 7.89 0.09 11.48
C GLY A 58 8.51 1.50 11.50
N GLU A 59 9.82 1.54 11.69
CA GLU A 59 10.57 2.79 11.76
C GLU A 59 10.72 3.45 10.37
N ASN A 60 10.86 4.79 10.38
CA ASN A 60 11.16 5.60 9.19
C ASN A 60 10.16 5.39 8.02
N PHE A 61 8.89 5.26 8.33
CA PHE A 61 7.86 5.17 7.31
C PHE A 61 7.64 6.52 6.62
N HIS A 62 7.76 6.53 5.28
CA HIS A 62 7.59 7.72 4.46
C HIS A 62 6.33 7.61 3.59
N ALA A 63 5.42 8.58 3.70
CA ALA A 63 4.16 8.56 2.99
C ALA A 63 3.89 9.87 2.23
N ASN A 64 3.60 9.76 0.93
CA ASN A 64 3.05 10.85 0.13
C ASN A 64 1.56 10.55 -0.11
N SER A 65 0.67 11.27 0.55
CA SER A 65 -0.78 11.07 0.53
C SER A 65 -1.52 12.32 0.09
N ALA A 66 -1.06 12.91 -1.01
CA ALA A 66 -1.69 14.06 -1.62
C ALA A 66 -1.25 14.24 -3.08
N PRO A 67 -2.11 14.80 -3.95
CA PRO A 67 -1.79 15.03 -5.36
C PRO A 67 -0.55 15.88 -5.58
N TRP A 68 -0.35 16.89 -4.75
CA TRP A 68 0.82 17.77 -4.81
C TRP A 68 2.11 17.13 -4.27
N ALA A 69 2.02 16.09 -3.43
CA ALA A 69 3.17 15.37 -2.89
C ALA A 69 3.76 14.37 -3.90
N ASN A 70 2.90 13.73 -4.68
CA ASN A 70 3.28 12.92 -5.83
C ASN A 70 2.22 13.01 -6.94
N PRO A 71 2.46 13.84 -7.98
CA PRO A 71 1.49 14.07 -9.07
C PRO A 71 1.17 12.83 -9.91
N ILE A 72 2.05 11.83 -9.95
CA ILE A 72 1.83 10.58 -10.71
C ILE A 72 0.57 9.85 -10.23
N GLY A 73 0.22 10.00 -8.95
CA GLY A 73 -0.99 9.39 -8.38
C GLY A 73 -2.31 10.06 -8.80
N ALA A 74 -2.32 10.98 -9.76
CA ALA A 74 -3.51 11.55 -10.40
C ALA A 74 -4.64 11.97 -9.44
N GLY A 75 -4.31 12.53 -8.28
CA GLY A 75 -5.30 12.97 -7.30
C GLY A 75 -5.61 11.96 -6.20
N GLU A 76 -5.11 10.76 -6.27
CA GLU A 76 -5.29 9.74 -5.22
C GLU A 76 -4.58 10.12 -3.92
N ARG A 77 -4.93 9.41 -2.86
CA ARG A 77 -4.35 9.50 -1.52
C ARG A 77 -3.99 8.10 -1.03
N ILE A 78 -3.39 8.00 0.14
CA ILE A 78 -3.20 6.70 0.77
C ILE A 78 -4.47 6.33 1.52
N PHE A 79 -5.04 5.17 1.15
CA PHE A 79 -6.16 4.53 1.80
C PHE A 79 -5.72 3.18 2.35
N ILE A 80 -5.99 2.94 3.62
CA ILE A 80 -5.80 1.65 4.27
C ILE A 80 -7.17 1.20 4.76
N GLN A 81 -7.68 0.13 4.17
CA GLN A 81 -8.95 -0.47 4.54
C GLN A 81 -8.69 -1.82 5.19
N MET A 82 -9.09 -1.95 6.45
CA MET A 82 -9.03 -3.19 7.20
C MET A 82 -10.42 -3.82 7.21
N VAL A 83 -10.56 -4.92 6.50
CA VAL A 83 -11.77 -5.73 6.44
C VAL A 83 -11.58 -6.93 7.36
N ASP A 84 -12.63 -7.35 8.03
CA ASP A 84 -12.59 -8.48 8.96
C ASP A 84 -11.47 -8.34 10.02
N ALA A 85 -10.84 -9.45 10.40
CA ALA A 85 -9.71 -9.49 11.32
C ALA A 85 -8.35 -9.32 10.63
N GLY A 86 -8.29 -8.61 9.50
CA GLY A 86 -7.09 -8.43 8.68
C GLY A 86 -5.88 -7.92 9.47
N LYS A 87 -4.70 -8.39 9.09
CA LYS A 87 -3.42 -8.05 9.73
C LYS A 87 -2.51 -7.36 8.72
N LEU A 88 -2.31 -6.05 8.85
CA LEU A 88 -1.36 -5.30 8.03
C LEU A 88 -0.08 -5.04 8.81
N LYS A 89 1.04 -5.53 8.27
CA LYS A 89 2.37 -5.28 8.81
C LYS A 89 3.24 -4.57 7.78
N ILE A 90 3.73 -3.39 8.14
CA ILE A 90 4.65 -2.59 7.33
C ILE A 90 5.99 -2.50 8.07
N GLY A 91 7.06 -2.91 7.43
CA GLY A 91 8.41 -2.92 7.98
C GLY A 91 9.05 -1.54 8.10
N ASN A 92 10.35 -1.55 8.31
CA ASN A 92 11.15 -0.33 8.46
C ASN A 92 11.54 0.27 7.10
N ASN A 93 11.75 1.59 7.05
CA ASN A 93 12.19 2.33 5.87
C ASN A 93 11.27 2.15 4.64
N VAL A 94 9.99 1.88 4.83
CA VAL A 94 9.05 1.72 3.73
C VAL A 94 8.57 3.07 3.22
N GLY A 95 8.60 3.22 1.89
CA GLY A 95 8.07 4.40 1.19
C GLY A 95 6.81 4.06 0.39
N ILE A 96 5.73 4.83 0.57
CA ILE A 96 4.49 4.65 -0.20
C ILE A 96 3.94 5.99 -0.69
N SER A 97 3.41 6.01 -1.90
CA SER A 97 2.78 7.19 -2.48
C SER A 97 1.38 6.87 -2.98
N ASN A 98 0.37 7.68 -2.58
CA ASN A 98 -0.98 7.73 -3.18
C ASN A 98 -1.55 6.36 -3.59
N SER A 99 -1.53 5.39 -2.71
CA SER A 99 -1.88 3.99 -3.00
C SER A 99 -2.90 3.45 -2.02
N ALA A 100 -3.62 2.42 -2.42
CA ALA A 100 -4.64 1.77 -1.60
C ALA A 100 -4.17 0.37 -1.16
N ILE A 101 -4.39 0.07 0.12
CA ILE A 101 -4.19 -1.26 0.70
C ILE A 101 -5.52 -1.70 1.30
N THR A 102 -6.06 -2.81 0.84
CA THR A 102 -7.20 -3.49 1.47
C THR A 102 -6.71 -4.82 2.05
N CYS A 103 -6.94 -5.00 3.34
CA CYS A 103 -6.47 -6.18 4.08
C CYS A 103 -7.64 -6.84 4.82
N SER A 104 -8.00 -8.03 4.39
CA SER A 104 -9.04 -8.89 4.97
C SER A 104 -8.43 -10.08 5.72
N ASN A 105 -7.28 -10.57 5.29
CA ASN A 105 -6.53 -11.67 5.86
C ASN A 105 -5.18 -11.17 6.41
N GLU A 106 -4.16 -11.11 5.54
CA GLU A 106 -2.84 -10.64 5.92
C GLU A 106 -2.11 -9.96 4.76
N VAL A 107 -1.56 -8.77 5.00
CA VAL A 107 -0.64 -8.10 4.09
C VAL A 107 0.63 -7.76 4.85
N THR A 108 1.74 -8.36 4.42
CA THR A 108 3.07 -8.08 4.96
C THR A 108 3.93 -7.36 3.92
N ILE A 109 4.41 -6.15 4.27
CA ILE A 109 5.36 -5.36 3.51
C ILE A 109 6.64 -5.31 4.32
N GLU A 110 7.71 -5.93 3.82
CA GLU A 110 8.98 -6.03 4.55
C GLU A 110 9.77 -4.71 4.54
N ASN A 111 11.00 -4.74 5.07
CA ASN A 111 11.83 -3.54 5.18
C ASN A 111 12.28 -3.01 3.81
N ASN A 112 12.57 -1.71 3.74
CA ASN A 112 13.17 -1.06 2.57
C ASN A 112 12.35 -1.15 1.28
N VAL A 113 11.04 -1.44 1.36
CA VAL A 113 10.15 -1.53 0.20
C VAL A 113 9.74 -0.14 -0.27
N LEU A 114 9.72 0.05 -1.59
CA LEU A 114 9.20 1.26 -2.21
C LEU A 114 7.94 0.96 -3.03
N ILE A 115 6.86 1.71 -2.76
CA ILE A 115 5.57 1.57 -3.45
C ILE A 115 5.27 2.87 -4.19
N GLY A 116 5.27 2.79 -5.51
CA GLY A 116 4.93 3.87 -6.43
C GLY A 116 3.50 4.36 -6.25
N ALA A 117 3.19 5.50 -6.84
CA ALA A 117 1.87 6.11 -6.72
C ALA A 117 0.79 5.33 -7.49
N GLY A 118 -0.43 5.29 -6.96
CA GLY A 118 -1.57 4.65 -7.62
C GLY A 118 -1.58 3.12 -7.54
N CYS A 119 -0.71 2.51 -6.72
CA CYS A 119 -0.74 1.07 -6.53
C CYS A 119 -1.97 0.63 -5.76
N LYS A 120 -2.46 -0.58 -6.06
CA LYS A 120 -3.56 -1.25 -5.38
C LYS A 120 -3.08 -2.61 -4.88
N ILE A 121 -3.22 -2.84 -3.58
CA ILE A 121 -2.79 -4.08 -2.92
C ILE A 121 -4.02 -4.59 -2.17
N TYR A 122 -4.54 -5.76 -2.54
CA TYR A 122 -5.70 -6.33 -1.87
C TYR A 122 -5.64 -7.86 -1.83
N ASP A 123 -5.85 -8.39 -0.62
CA ASP A 123 -5.76 -9.81 -0.29
C ASP A 123 -7.10 -10.54 -0.34
N THR A 124 -8.09 -9.95 -1.00
CA THR A 124 -9.49 -10.43 -1.06
C THR A 124 -10.08 -10.28 -2.46
N ASP A 125 -11.04 -11.14 -2.80
CA ASP A 125 -11.85 -11.01 -4.02
C ASP A 125 -13.01 -10.02 -3.87
N PHE A 126 -13.25 -9.47 -2.68
CA PHE A 126 -14.36 -8.58 -2.32
C PHE A 126 -15.75 -9.20 -2.47
N HIS A 127 -15.93 -10.15 -3.34
CA HIS A 127 -17.19 -10.86 -3.60
C HIS A 127 -16.94 -12.33 -3.89
N PRO A 128 -17.92 -13.24 -3.65
CA PRO A 128 -17.83 -14.62 -4.09
C PRO A 128 -17.63 -14.71 -5.60
N LEU A 129 -16.76 -15.61 -6.05
CA LEU A 129 -16.55 -15.86 -7.48
C LEU A 129 -17.69 -16.66 -8.08
N GLU A 130 -18.33 -17.52 -7.28
CA GLU A 130 -19.51 -18.26 -7.70
C GLU A 130 -20.70 -17.33 -7.94
N TYR A 131 -21.34 -17.42 -9.11
CA TYR A 131 -22.40 -16.52 -9.52
C TYR A 131 -23.60 -16.52 -8.56
N THR A 132 -24.07 -17.70 -8.18
CA THR A 132 -25.24 -17.86 -7.30
C THR A 132 -24.98 -17.31 -5.90
N GLU A 133 -23.76 -17.47 -5.37
CA GLU A 133 -23.36 -16.88 -4.10
C GLU A 133 -23.26 -15.35 -4.20
N ARG A 134 -22.71 -14.83 -5.30
CA ARG A 134 -22.56 -13.39 -5.52
C ARG A 134 -23.90 -12.65 -5.66
N MET A 135 -24.96 -13.34 -6.09
CA MET A 135 -26.31 -12.78 -6.21
C MET A 135 -27.09 -12.76 -4.90
N LYS A 136 -26.59 -13.39 -3.86
CA LYS A 136 -27.20 -13.33 -2.52
C LYS A 136 -27.06 -11.92 -1.93
N PRO A 137 -27.99 -11.47 -1.08
CA PRO A 137 -27.79 -10.27 -0.28
C PRO A 137 -26.48 -10.37 0.50
N TYR A 138 -25.82 -9.22 0.72
CA TYR A 138 -24.59 -9.20 1.49
C TYR A 138 -24.81 -9.80 2.89
N SER A 139 -23.96 -10.75 3.25
CA SER A 139 -23.91 -11.40 4.56
C SER A 139 -22.44 -11.64 4.94
N PRO A 140 -22.10 -11.56 6.23
CA PRO A 140 -20.77 -11.95 6.72
C PRO A 140 -20.38 -13.41 6.40
N ASP A 141 -21.37 -14.27 6.14
CA ASP A 141 -21.18 -15.70 5.86
C ASP A 141 -20.91 -15.99 4.36
N LEU A 142 -20.84 -14.96 3.52
CA LEU A 142 -20.50 -15.14 2.12
C LEU A 142 -19.07 -15.69 1.97
N ASP A 143 -18.90 -16.72 1.15
CA ASP A 143 -17.60 -17.33 0.87
C ASP A 143 -16.72 -16.44 -0.01
N ILE A 144 -16.20 -15.35 0.57
CA ILE A 144 -15.28 -14.44 -0.08
C ILE A 144 -13.85 -14.95 0.11
N LYS A 145 -13.20 -15.32 -0.98
CA LYS A 145 -11.85 -15.86 -0.91
C LYS A 145 -10.83 -14.79 -0.59
N THR A 146 -9.98 -15.07 0.38
CA THR A 146 -8.84 -14.26 0.77
C THR A 146 -7.56 -15.10 0.74
N ALA A 147 -6.41 -14.48 0.50
CA ALA A 147 -5.12 -15.14 0.62
C ALA A 147 -4.03 -14.09 0.92
N PRO A 148 -3.06 -14.41 1.81
CA PRO A 148 -2.09 -13.43 2.27
C PRO A 148 -1.21 -12.90 1.14
N ILE A 149 -0.80 -11.63 1.25
CA ILE A 149 0.17 -10.99 0.35
C ILE A 149 1.46 -10.74 1.13
N ARG A 150 2.58 -11.06 0.49
CA ARG A 150 3.90 -10.72 1.02
C ARG A 150 4.71 -9.94 -0.02
N ILE A 151 5.24 -8.78 0.38
CA ILE A 151 6.16 -7.98 -0.43
C ILE A 151 7.51 -7.99 0.27
N GLY A 152 8.47 -8.71 -0.33
CA GLY A 152 9.78 -8.97 0.22
C GLY A 152 10.67 -7.74 0.33
N GLU A 153 11.67 -7.85 1.19
CA GLU A 153 12.60 -6.77 1.51
C GLU A 153 13.23 -6.15 0.26
N GLY A 154 13.31 -4.82 0.23
CA GLY A 154 13.91 -4.08 -0.87
C GLY A 154 13.15 -4.16 -2.20
N ALA A 155 11.96 -4.74 -2.25
CA ALA A 155 11.17 -4.76 -3.46
C ALA A 155 10.71 -3.36 -3.87
N PHE A 156 10.58 -3.14 -5.18
CA PHE A 156 10.08 -1.89 -5.74
C PHE A 156 8.85 -2.13 -6.62
N LEU A 157 7.72 -1.53 -6.26
CA LEU A 157 6.52 -1.50 -7.08
C LEU A 157 6.47 -0.20 -7.86
N GLY A 158 6.51 -0.28 -9.18
CA GLY A 158 6.28 0.86 -10.07
C GLY A 158 4.88 1.45 -9.89
N ALA A 159 4.68 2.68 -10.37
CA ALA A 159 3.39 3.35 -10.23
C ALA A 159 2.25 2.57 -10.91
N GLY A 160 1.06 2.59 -10.30
CA GLY A 160 -0.15 1.98 -10.88
C GLY A 160 -0.19 0.45 -10.86
N CYS A 161 0.70 -0.21 -10.12
CA CYS A 161 0.66 -1.68 -10.00
C CYS A 161 -0.55 -2.15 -9.21
N THR A 162 -1.08 -3.31 -9.59
CA THR A 162 -2.11 -4.03 -8.85
C THR A 162 -1.54 -5.37 -8.37
N ILE A 163 -1.56 -5.61 -7.05
CA ILE A 163 -1.10 -6.86 -6.43
C ILE A 163 -2.32 -7.61 -5.92
N LEU A 164 -2.53 -8.80 -6.46
CA LEU A 164 -3.68 -9.64 -6.14
C LEU A 164 -3.40 -10.55 -4.94
N LYS A 165 -4.47 -11.03 -4.32
CA LYS A 165 -4.43 -11.96 -3.21
C LYS A 165 -3.53 -13.17 -3.48
N GLY A 166 -2.86 -13.67 -2.44
CA GLY A 166 -2.01 -14.85 -2.49
C GLY A 166 -0.62 -14.63 -3.08
N VAL A 167 -0.28 -13.41 -3.52
CA VAL A 167 0.98 -13.13 -4.20
C VAL A 167 2.11 -12.89 -3.21
N THR A 168 3.25 -13.55 -3.46
CA THR A 168 4.54 -13.24 -2.85
C THR A 168 5.45 -12.55 -3.88
N ILE A 169 5.91 -11.33 -3.56
CA ILE A 169 6.96 -10.65 -4.32
C ILE A 169 8.28 -10.88 -3.60
N GLY A 170 9.24 -11.51 -4.28
CA GLY A 170 10.55 -11.84 -3.72
C GLY A 170 11.39 -10.60 -3.39
N LYS A 171 12.41 -10.81 -2.58
CA LYS A 171 13.35 -9.75 -2.15
C LYS A 171 14.02 -9.09 -3.35
N HIS A 172 14.23 -7.76 -3.26
CA HIS A 172 14.91 -6.95 -4.27
C HIS A 172 14.29 -7.00 -5.67
N SER A 173 13.09 -7.58 -5.83
CA SER A 173 12.41 -7.66 -7.11
C SER A 173 11.74 -6.34 -7.47
N ILE A 174 11.58 -6.11 -8.76
CA ILE A 174 11.00 -4.89 -9.31
C ILE A 174 9.77 -5.25 -10.13
N VAL A 175 8.66 -4.57 -9.84
CA VAL A 175 7.43 -4.64 -10.63
C VAL A 175 7.32 -3.38 -11.48
N GLY A 176 7.33 -3.52 -12.79
CA GLY A 176 7.18 -2.41 -13.74
C GLY A 176 5.84 -1.69 -13.57
N ALA A 177 5.82 -0.39 -13.87
CA ALA A 177 4.61 0.42 -13.71
C ALA A 177 3.41 -0.13 -14.51
N GLY A 178 2.20 0.02 -13.96
CA GLY A 178 0.96 -0.43 -14.60
C GLY A 178 0.75 -1.95 -14.63
N SER A 179 1.57 -2.72 -13.94
CA SER A 179 1.49 -4.18 -13.96
C SER A 179 0.40 -4.73 -13.04
N VAL A 180 -0.17 -5.88 -13.43
CA VAL A 180 -1.07 -6.69 -12.60
C VAL A 180 -0.35 -7.97 -12.20
N VAL A 181 -0.02 -8.11 -10.92
CA VAL A 181 0.69 -9.27 -10.37
C VAL A 181 -0.34 -10.25 -9.83
N ALA A 182 -0.47 -11.39 -10.51
CA ALA A 182 -1.41 -12.47 -10.19
C ALA A 182 -0.70 -13.79 -9.83
N LYS A 183 0.63 -13.80 -9.79
CA LYS A 183 1.47 -14.95 -9.43
C LYS A 183 2.71 -14.47 -8.69
N ASP A 184 3.33 -15.35 -7.95
CA ASP A 184 4.57 -15.06 -7.23
C ASP A 184 5.68 -14.60 -8.18
N ILE A 185 6.46 -13.65 -7.69
CA ILE A 185 7.67 -13.15 -8.34
C ILE A 185 8.87 -13.63 -7.51
N PRO A 186 9.80 -14.38 -8.11
CA PRO A 186 11.05 -14.77 -7.44
C PRO A 186 11.89 -13.56 -7.04
N GLU A 187 12.83 -13.77 -6.13
CA GLU A 187 13.77 -12.72 -5.72
C GLU A 187 14.71 -12.28 -6.84
N ASN A 188 15.14 -11.03 -6.81
CA ASN A 188 16.08 -10.42 -7.75
C ASN A 188 15.59 -10.50 -9.22
N GLU A 189 14.30 -10.36 -9.44
CA GLU A 189 13.73 -10.37 -10.80
C GLU A 189 12.93 -9.08 -11.08
N ILE A 190 12.89 -8.71 -12.37
CA ILE A 190 12.07 -7.63 -12.91
C ILE A 190 10.91 -8.26 -13.68
N TRP A 191 9.69 -7.92 -13.28
CA TRP A 191 8.47 -8.37 -13.93
C TRP A 191 7.62 -7.19 -14.35
N ALA A 192 6.90 -7.29 -15.48
CA ALA A 192 6.01 -6.22 -15.92
C ALA A 192 4.87 -6.76 -16.80
N GLY A 193 3.82 -5.95 -16.94
CA GLY A 193 2.67 -6.21 -17.82
C GLY A 193 1.40 -6.62 -17.10
N ASN A 194 0.35 -6.91 -17.86
CA ASN A 194 -0.95 -7.40 -17.36
C ASN A 194 -1.38 -8.65 -18.16
N PRO A 195 -1.30 -9.87 -17.57
CA PRO A 195 -0.65 -10.16 -16.29
C PRO A 195 0.87 -9.96 -16.35
N ALA A 196 1.50 -9.66 -15.20
CA ALA A 196 2.95 -9.49 -15.11
C ALA A 196 3.69 -10.77 -15.53
N LYS A 197 4.76 -10.58 -16.29
CA LYS A 197 5.66 -11.64 -16.76
C LYS A 197 7.10 -11.26 -16.51
N PHE A 198 7.96 -12.26 -16.40
CA PHE A 198 9.40 -12.07 -16.26
C PHE A 198 9.98 -11.25 -17.42
N ILE A 199 10.82 -10.28 -17.10
CA ILE A 199 11.55 -9.46 -18.07
C ILE A 199 13.03 -9.80 -18.04
N LYS A 200 13.65 -9.69 -16.87
CA LYS A 200 15.07 -10.01 -16.65
C LYS A 200 15.38 -10.09 -15.15
N LYS A 201 16.58 -10.56 -14.81
CA LYS A 201 17.11 -10.45 -13.44
C LYS A 201 17.56 -9.03 -13.12
N VAL A 202 17.47 -8.67 -11.85
CA VAL A 202 18.11 -7.46 -11.31
C VAL A 202 19.62 -7.74 -11.29
N ASN A 203 20.42 -6.81 -11.83
CA ASN A 203 21.88 -6.92 -11.85
C ASN A 203 22.46 -6.65 -10.48
#